data_182d7bb06719094f69c3d847174d1585
#
_entry.id   182d7bb06719094f69c3d847174d1585
#
_cell.length_a   1.000
_cell.length_b   1.000
_cell.length_c   1.000
_cell.angle_alpha   90.00
_cell.angle_beta   90.00
_cell.angle_gamma   90.00
#
_symmetry.space_group_name_H-M   'P 1'
#
loop_
_entity.id
_entity.type
_entity.pdbx_description
1 polymer ?
#
loop_
_entity_poly.entity_id
_entity_poly.type
_entity_poly.pdbx_seq_one_letter_code
_entity_poly.pdbx_strand_id
1 'polypeptide(L)'
;IVEIFDTLKLNGNVRLDSEVTVECNPDSISLTALKLLRAEGVNRLSIGIQASDNNLLKLIGRRHNFLQAQKAFADARKAGFDNISVDLMYGLPSQTKSDWAETLSKIVEMHPEHISCYGLKLEPGTRMYKEYYGSSILPDDDAQADMYSYAAEMLERYGYKQYEISNFAAPG
;
A
#
# COMPACT_ATOMS: atom_id res chain seq x y z
N ILE A 1 -0.44 16.47 13.84
CA ILE A 1 0.38 16.53 12.61
C ILE A 1 0.81 17.97 12.31
N VAL A 2 -0.10 18.95 12.26
CA VAL A 2 0.24 20.38 11.99
C VAL A 2 1.34 20.86 12.92
N GLU A 3 1.21 20.67 14.24
CA GLU A 3 2.23 21.07 15.23
C GLU A 3 3.61 20.43 14.98
N ILE A 4 3.65 19.19 14.46
CA ILE A 4 4.91 18.53 14.08
C ILE A 4 5.55 19.26 12.90
N PHE A 5 4.76 19.58 11.87
CA PHE A 5 5.25 20.31 10.70
C PHE A 5 5.69 21.73 11.05
N ASP A 6 4.95 22.44 11.90
CA ASP A 6 5.34 23.75 12.39
C ASP A 6 6.68 23.69 13.15
N THR A 7 6.85 22.69 14.01
CA THR A 7 8.10 22.46 14.74
C THR A 7 9.27 22.17 13.80
N LEU A 8 9.04 21.32 12.78
CA LEU A 8 10.07 20.99 11.78
C LEU A 8 10.45 22.23 10.94
N LYS A 9 9.48 23.04 10.52
CA LYS A 9 9.71 24.28 9.76
C LYS A 9 10.47 25.32 10.60
N LEU A 10 10.17 25.42 11.90
CA LEU A 10 10.81 26.39 12.80
C LEU A 10 12.23 25.99 13.21
N ASN A 11 12.49 24.70 13.38
CA ASN A 11 13.74 24.20 13.98
C ASN A 11 14.62 23.41 13.00
N GLY A 12 14.13 23.11 11.80
CA GLY A 12 14.80 22.28 10.80
C GLY A 12 15.08 23.03 9.51
N ASN A 13 16.23 22.75 8.90
CA ASN A 13 16.54 23.15 7.53
C ASN A 13 15.87 22.19 6.53
N VAL A 14 14.53 22.14 6.53
CA VAL A 14 13.79 21.36 5.54
C VAL A 14 13.87 22.09 4.21
N ARG A 15 14.49 21.46 3.21
CA ARG A 15 14.58 22.02 1.86
C ARG A 15 13.20 22.04 1.20
N LEU A 16 12.94 23.01 0.34
CA LEU A 16 11.68 23.15 -0.38
C LEU A 16 11.41 21.97 -1.36
N ASP A 17 12.47 21.30 -1.80
CA ASP A 17 12.44 20.14 -2.70
C ASP A 17 12.51 18.79 -1.97
N SER A 18 12.40 18.77 -0.64
CA SER A 18 12.40 17.53 0.14
C SER A 18 11.16 16.69 -0.16
N GLU A 19 11.33 15.38 -0.29
CA GLU A 19 10.21 14.44 -0.22
C GLU A 19 9.68 14.38 1.22
N VAL A 20 8.40 14.62 1.37
CA VAL A 20 7.69 14.51 2.64
C VAL A 20 6.56 13.51 2.47
N THR A 21 6.79 12.31 2.97
CA THR A 21 5.86 11.18 2.84
C THR A 21 5.04 10.97 4.10
N VAL A 22 3.75 10.68 3.93
CA VAL A 22 2.87 10.19 5.00
C VAL A 22 2.32 8.84 4.62
N GLU A 23 2.51 7.87 5.51
CA GLU A 23 1.84 6.56 5.43
C GLU A 23 0.46 6.64 6.05
N CYS A 24 -0.54 6.08 5.40
CA CYS A 24 -1.92 6.15 5.84
C CYS A 24 -2.72 4.88 5.54
N ASN A 25 -3.72 4.64 6.38
CA ASN A 25 -4.71 3.60 6.11
C ASN A 25 -5.96 4.23 5.48
N PRO A 26 -6.65 3.55 4.55
CA PRO A 26 -7.84 4.06 3.89
C PRO A 26 -8.97 4.50 4.83
N ASP A 27 -9.09 3.87 6.01
CA ASP A 27 -10.10 4.18 7.02
C ASP A 27 -9.74 5.37 7.93
N SER A 28 -8.50 5.86 7.88
CA SER A 28 -8.00 6.91 8.75
C SER A 28 -7.87 8.28 8.07
N ILE A 29 -8.14 8.36 6.76
CA ILE A 29 -7.97 9.58 5.97
C ILE A 29 -9.30 10.08 5.41
N SER A 30 -9.41 11.40 5.27
CA SER A 30 -10.54 12.07 4.62
C SER A 30 -10.03 13.14 3.66
N LEU A 31 -10.84 13.55 2.70
CA LEU A 31 -10.47 14.62 1.76
C LEU A 31 -10.03 15.90 2.49
N THR A 32 -10.67 16.25 3.60
CA THR A 32 -10.27 17.42 4.41
C THR A 32 -8.89 17.24 5.03
N ALA A 33 -8.63 16.08 5.62
CA ALA A 33 -7.32 15.77 6.20
C ALA A 33 -6.22 15.74 5.13
N LEU A 34 -6.49 15.16 3.96
CA LEU A 34 -5.56 15.12 2.83
C LEU A 34 -5.21 16.52 2.32
N LYS A 35 -6.21 17.42 2.19
CA LYS A 35 -5.96 18.83 1.82
C LYS A 35 -5.10 19.56 2.85
N LEU A 36 -5.30 19.29 4.15
CA LEU A 36 -4.46 19.86 5.20
C LEU A 36 -3.02 19.33 5.10
N LEU A 37 -2.83 18.02 4.94
CA LEU A 37 -1.49 17.45 4.75
C LEU A 37 -0.78 18.06 3.55
N ARG A 38 -1.50 18.23 2.43
CA ARG A 38 -0.94 18.86 1.23
C ARG A 38 -0.52 20.32 1.48
N ALA A 39 -1.34 21.09 2.21
CA ALA A 39 -1.04 22.47 2.59
C ALA A 39 0.17 22.58 3.51
N GLU A 40 0.39 21.58 4.38
CA GLU A 40 1.56 21.52 5.26
C GLU A 40 2.86 21.12 4.55
N GLY A 41 2.79 20.72 3.27
CA GLY A 41 3.97 20.39 2.46
C GLY A 41 4.19 18.90 2.27
N VAL A 42 3.26 18.04 2.70
CA VAL A 42 3.29 16.61 2.31
C VAL A 42 3.13 16.52 0.80
N ASN A 43 4.05 15.83 0.14
CA ASN A 43 4.07 15.70 -1.32
C ASN A 43 4.03 14.25 -1.82
N ARG A 44 4.10 13.26 -0.92
CA ARG A 44 3.92 11.84 -1.23
C ARG A 44 3.03 11.17 -0.19
N LEU A 45 2.19 10.24 -0.64
CA LEU A 45 1.38 9.37 0.23
C LEU A 45 1.75 7.91 -0.01
N SER A 46 1.75 7.08 1.06
CA SER A 46 1.72 5.62 0.96
C SER A 46 0.42 5.12 1.55
N ILE A 47 -0.41 4.44 0.74
CA ILE A 47 -1.74 4.00 1.14
C ILE A 47 -1.76 2.49 1.29
N GLY A 48 -1.93 1.99 2.52
CA GLY A 48 -1.97 0.57 2.84
C GLY A 48 -3.27 -0.10 2.43
N ILE A 49 -3.43 -0.44 1.15
CA ILE A 49 -4.63 -1.12 0.61
C ILE A 49 -4.61 -2.60 0.93
N GLN A 50 -3.49 -3.25 0.77
CA GLN A 50 -3.15 -4.66 1.06
C GLN A 50 -3.77 -5.67 0.09
N ALA A 51 -5.08 -5.68 -0.14
CA ALA A 51 -5.77 -6.60 -1.04
C ALA A 51 -7.07 -5.97 -1.59
N SER A 52 -7.58 -6.51 -2.70
CA SER A 52 -8.88 -6.11 -3.23
C SER A 52 -10.05 -6.99 -2.73
N ASP A 53 -9.76 -8.17 -2.21
CA ASP A 53 -10.78 -9.04 -1.60
C ASP A 53 -11.06 -8.64 -0.17
N ASN A 54 -12.34 -8.38 0.13
CA ASN A 54 -12.77 -7.92 1.46
C ASN A 54 -12.69 -9.00 2.54
N ASN A 55 -12.67 -10.28 2.19
CA ASN A 55 -12.51 -11.36 3.17
C ASN A 55 -11.05 -11.45 3.58
N LEU A 56 -10.11 -11.34 2.61
CA LEU A 56 -8.68 -11.26 2.91
C LEU A 56 -8.36 -10.06 3.79
N LEU A 57 -8.93 -8.89 3.51
CA LEU A 57 -8.77 -7.69 4.36
C LEU A 57 -9.24 -7.94 5.80
N LYS A 58 -10.39 -8.61 5.99
CA LYS A 58 -10.90 -8.97 7.32
C LYS A 58 -9.99 -9.96 8.04
N LEU A 59 -9.45 -10.98 7.34
CA LEU A 59 -8.55 -11.97 7.91
C LEU A 59 -7.28 -11.32 8.50
N ILE A 60 -6.73 -10.31 7.84
CA ILE A 60 -5.56 -9.57 8.32
C ILE A 60 -5.92 -8.39 9.25
N GLY A 61 -7.18 -8.30 9.68
CA GLY A 61 -7.63 -7.31 10.65
C GLY A 61 -7.76 -5.88 10.12
N ARG A 62 -7.86 -5.69 8.79
CA ARG A 62 -8.13 -4.36 8.22
C ARG A 62 -9.57 -3.94 8.47
N ARG A 63 -9.76 -2.66 8.80
CA ARG A 63 -11.08 -2.07 9.09
C ARG A 63 -11.76 -1.52 7.85
N HIS A 64 -10.98 -1.21 6.80
CA HIS A 64 -11.50 -0.75 5.52
C HIS A 64 -11.86 -1.92 4.60
N ASN A 65 -12.72 -1.67 3.64
CA ASN A 65 -12.97 -2.51 2.48
C ASN A 65 -12.34 -1.89 1.21
N PHE A 66 -12.33 -2.64 0.11
CA PHE A 66 -11.70 -2.18 -1.12
C PHE A 66 -12.34 -0.91 -1.71
N LEU A 67 -13.67 -0.77 -1.61
CA LEU A 67 -14.36 0.46 -2.05
C LEU A 67 -13.90 1.69 -1.26
N GLN A 68 -13.69 1.54 0.05
CA GLN A 68 -13.12 2.61 0.88
C GLN A 68 -11.67 2.93 0.48
N ALA A 69 -10.88 1.92 0.11
CA ALA A 69 -9.53 2.13 -0.39
C ALA A 69 -9.51 2.89 -1.73
N GLN A 70 -10.37 2.52 -2.67
CA GLN A 70 -10.54 3.25 -3.94
C GLN A 70 -10.98 4.71 -3.71
N LYS A 71 -11.92 4.92 -2.78
CA LYS A 71 -12.35 6.27 -2.41
C LYS A 71 -11.21 7.07 -1.80
N ALA A 72 -10.43 6.49 -0.89
CA ALA A 72 -9.30 7.15 -0.26
C ALA A 72 -8.25 7.58 -1.29
N PHE A 73 -7.93 6.72 -2.26
CA PHE A 73 -7.04 7.03 -3.37
C PHE A 73 -7.59 8.17 -4.26
N ALA A 74 -8.87 8.10 -4.63
CA ALA A 74 -9.52 9.16 -5.41
C ALA A 74 -9.56 10.50 -4.66
N ASP A 75 -9.78 10.48 -3.34
CA ASP A 75 -9.75 11.67 -2.50
C ASP A 75 -8.31 12.24 -2.39
N ALA A 76 -7.28 11.39 -2.38
CA ALA A 76 -5.88 11.84 -2.44
C ALA A 76 -5.58 12.58 -3.76
N ARG A 77 -6.01 12.05 -4.91
CA ARG A 77 -5.92 12.75 -6.20
C ARG A 77 -6.65 14.10 -6.18
N LYS A 78 -7.88 14.15 -5.66
CA LYS A 78 -8.65 15.40 -5.51
C LYS A 78 -8.01 16.41 -4.56
N ALA A 79 -7.21 15.95 -3.61
CA ALA A 79 -6.44 16.82 -2.72
C ALA A 79 -5.15 17.36 -3.35
N GLY A 80 -4.80 16.92 -4.58
CA GLY A 80 -3.62 17.38 -5.32
C GLY A 80 -2.36 16.57 -5.07
N PHE A 81 -2.48 15.29 -4.69
CA PHE A 81 -1.34 14.38 -4.63
C PHE A 81 -1.11 13.70 -5.99
N ASP A 82 0.05 13.95 -6.57
CA ASP A 82 0.50 13.37 -7.83
C ASP A 82 1.52 12.22 -7.62
N ASN A 83 1.98 12.02 -6.38
CA ASN A 83 2.89 10.94 -5.99
C ASN A 83 2.23 10.10 -4.90
N ILE A 84 1.61 8.99 -5.33
CA ILE A 84 0.89 8.07 -4.44
C ILE A 84 1.47 6.67 -4.60
N SER A 85 1.95 6.11 -3.48
CA SER A 85 2.30 4.71 -3.33
C SER A 85 1.11 3.91 -2.83
N VAL A 86 0.98 2.68 -3.30
CA VAL A 86 0.02 1.70 -2.80
C VAL A 86 0.77 0.50 -2.26
N ASP A 87 0.49 0.13 -1.01
CA ASP A 87 1.09 -1.04 -0.39
C ASP A 87 0.13 -2.23 -0.47
N LEU A 88 0.63 -3.36 -0.98
CA LEU A 88 -0.08 -4.60 -1.20
C LEU A 88 0.60 -5.75 -0.46
N MET A 89 -0.18 -6.78 -0.14
CA MET A 89 0.34 -7.98 0.50
C MET A 89 -0.07 -9.24 -0.26
N TYR A 90 0.90 -10.12 -0.49
CA TYR A 90 0.66 -11.49 -0.98
C TYR A 90 1.01 -12.53 0.08
N GLY A 91 0.61 -13.78 -0.16
CA GLY A 91 0.80 -14.85 0.81
C GLY A 91 -0.16 -14.79 2.01
N LEU A 92 -1.28 -14.08 1.88
CA LEU A 92 -2.29 -13.96 2.93
C LEU A 92 -2.99 -15.31 3.18
N PRO A 93 -3.51 -15.57 4.41
CA PRO A 93 -4.27 -16.78 4.66
C PRO A 93 -5.41 -16.96 3.65
N SER A 94 -5.50 -18.15 3.04
CA SER A 94 -6.46 -18.52 2.00
C SER A 94 -6.35 -17.74 0.67
N GLN A 95 -5.37 -16.87 0.50
CA GLN A 95 -5.18 -16.14 -0.75
C GLN A 95 -4.70 -17.07 -1.85
N THR A 96 -5.40 -17.04 -2.98
CA THR A 96 -5.00 -17.74 -4.19
C THR A 96 -4.20 -16.83 -5.14
N LYS A 97 -3.50 -17.44 -6.10
CA LYS A 97 -2.84 -16.68 -7.19
C LYS A 97 -3.84 -15.86 -8.00
N SER A 98 -5.09 -16.33 -8.12
CA SER A 98 -6.17 -15.59 -8.80
C SER A 98 -6.57 -14.34 -8.02
N ASP A 99 -6.71 -14.43 -6.69
CA ASP A 99 -7.03 -13.26 -5.85
C ASP A 99 -5.92 -12.20 -5.91
N TRP A 100 -4.67 -12.67 -5.95
CA TRP A 100 -3.51 -11.80 -6.12
C TRP A 100 -3.50 -11.10 -7.48
N ALA A 101 -3.74 -11.85 -8.55
CA ALA A 101 -3.82 -11.32 -9.91
C ALA A 101 -4.96 -10.28 -10.05
N GLU A 102 -6.13 -10.55 -9.46
CA GLU A 102 -7.26 -9.62 -9.43
C GLU A 102 -6.90 -8.34 -8.65
N THR A 103 -6.21 -8.47 -7.51
CA THR A 103 -5.75 -7.32 -6.73
C THR A 103 -4.83 -6.44 -7.57
N LEU A 104 -3.79 -7.02 -8.18
CA LEU A 104 -2.86 -6.28 -9.04
C LEU A 104 -3.57 -5.58 -10.21
N SER A 105 -4.50 -6.28 -10.89
CA SER A 105 -5.27 -5.72 -12.00
C SER A 105 -6.04 -4.46 -11.58
N LYS A 106 -6.77 -4.54 -10.47
CA LYS A 106 -7.53 -3.40 -9.94
C LYS A 106 -6.65 -2.23 -9.50
N ILE A 107 -5.45 -2.52 -9.00
CA ILE A 107 -4.52 -1.47 -8.55
C ILE A 107 -3.88 -0.75 -9.73
N VAL A 108 -3.43 -1.46 -10.76
CA VAL A 108 -2.83 -0.80 -11.93
C VAL A 108 -3.83 0.08 -12.68
N GLU A 109 -5.14 -0.25 -12.65
CA GLU A 109 -6.22 0.59 -13.18
C GLU A 109 -6.39 1.93 -12.42
N MET A 110 -5.92 2.01 -11.18
CA MET A 110 -5.93 3.26 -10.40
C MET A 110 -4.76 4.19 -10.74
N HIS A 111 -3.75 3.69 -11.49
CA HIS A 111 -2.56 4.42 -11.91
C HIS A 111 -1.77 5.07 -10.75
N PRO A 112 -1.34 4.30 -9.73
CA PRO A 112 -0.42 4.83 -8.74
C PRO A 112 0.98 5.03 -9.34
N GLU A 113 1.77 5.98 -8.82
CA GLU A 113 3.15 6.18 -9.24
C GLU A 113 4.09 5.12 -8.67
N HIS A 114 3.66 4.45 -7.61
CA HIS A 114 4.47 3.45 -6.93
C HIS A 114 3.60 2.34 -6.36
N ILE A 115 4.09 1.10 -6.41
CA ILE A 115 3.45 -0.07 -5.83
C ILE A 115 4.48 -0.84 -5.01
N SER A 116 4.17 -1.11 -3.73
CA SER A 116 4.94 -2.01 -2.88
C SER A 116 4.19 -3.33 -2.74
N CYS A 117 4.86 -4.46 -3.01
CA CYS A 117 4.32 -5.81 -2.89
C CYS A 117 5.08 -6.58 -1.81
N TYR A 118 4.49 -6.76 -0.64
CA TYR A 118 5.12 -7.43 0.50
C TYR A 118 4.57 -8.84 0.68
N GLY A 119 5.46 -9.83 0.83
CA GLY A 119 5.07 -11.15 1.31
C GLY A 119 4.65 -11.11 2.78
N LEU A 120 3.58 -11.84 3.13
CA LEU A 120 3.19 -11.95 4.53
C LEU A 120 4.29 -12.63 5.34
N LYS A 121 4.78 -11.95 6.37
CA LYS A 121 5.65 -12.52 7.38
C LYS A 121 4.92 -12.59 8.71
N LEU A 122 4.83 -13.80 9.28
CA LEU A 122 4.22 -13.99 10.60
C LEU A 122 5.26 -13.73 11.69
N GLU A 123 5.09 -12.64 12.43
CA GLU A 123 5.99 -12.28 13.53
C GLU A 123 5.52 -12.91 14.85
N PRO A 124 6.41 -13.63 15.58
CA PRO A 124 6.10 -14.23 16.87
C PRO A 124 5.49 -13.20 17.85
N GLY A 125 4.49 -13.63 18.61
CA GLY A 125 3.80 -12.77 19.57
C GLY A 125 2.60 -12.02 19.03
N THR A 126 2.45 -11.91 17.71
CA THR A 126 1.28 -11.28 17.07
C THR A 126 0.06 -12.19 17.08
N ARG A 127 -1.13 -11.61 16.92
CA ARG A 127 -2.38 -12.38 16.73
C ARG A 127 -2.30 -13.28 15.50
N MET A 128 -1.83 -12.76 14.38
CA MET A 128 -1.68 -13.49 13.11
C MET A 128 -0.78 -14.72 13.29
N TYR A 129 0.34 -14.59 14.00
CA TYR A 129 1.21 -15.72 14.30
C TYR A 129 0.49 -16.80 15.10
N LYS A 130 -0.24 -16.43 16.17
CA LYS A 130 -0.97 -17.38 17.02
C LYS A 130 -2.07 -18.12 16.26
N GLU A 131 -2.70 -17.46 15.29
CA GLU A 131 -3.86 -17.98 14.56
C GLU A 131 -3.43 -18.82 13.35
N TYR A 132 -2.34 -18.44 12.66
CA TYR A 132 -2.01 -19.01 11.35
C TYR A 132 -0.66 -19.73 11.26
N TYR A 133 0.22 -19.62 12.26
CA TYR A 133 1.53 -20.29 12.19
C TYR A 133 1.38 -21.81 12.08
N GLY A 134 1.96 -22.39 11.04
CA GLY A 134 1.85 -23.82 10.72
C GLY A 134 0.48 -24.25 10.18
N SER A 135 -0.40 -23.31 9.85
CA SER A 135 -1.71 -23.60 9.27
C SER A 135 -1.61 -23.87 7.77
N SER A 136 -2.33 -24.88 7.30
CA SER A 136 -2.42 -25.24 5.87
C SER A 136 -3.21 -24.25 5.01
N ILE A 137 -3.81 -23.22 5.61
CA ILE A 137 -4.49 -22.16 4.85
C ILE A 137 -3.53 -21.05 4.36
N LEU A 138 -2.28 -21.07 4.84
CA LEU A 138 -1.24 -20.21 4.29
C LEU A 138 -0.73 -20.80 2.98
N PRO A 139 -0.55 -19.97 1.94
CA PRO A 139 0.20 -20.38 0.77
C PRO A 139 1.60 -20.85 1.19
N ASP A 140 2.03 -21.98 0.63
CA ASP A 140 3.40 -22.47 0.83
C ASP A 140 4.44 -21.58 0.15
N ASP A 141 5.71 -21.90 0.35
CA ASP A 141 6.81 -21.08 -0.17
C ASP A 141 6.82 -21.04 -1.71
N ASP A 142 6.45 -22.15 -2.38
CA ASP A 142 6.37 -22.20 -3.84
C ASP A 142 5.22 -21.34 -4.37
N ALA A 143 4.05 -21.39 -3.72
CA ALA A 143 2.92 -20.54 -4.08
C ALA A 143 3.23 -19.04 -3.84
N GLN A 144 3.95 -18.72 -2.78
CA GLN A 144 4.38 -17.34 -2.51
C GLN A 144 5.43 -16.87 -3.54
N ALA A 145 6.38 -17.72 -3.92
CA ALA A 145 7.35 -17.43 -4.98
C ALA A 145 6.67 -17.21 -6.35
N ASP A 146 5.63 -18.01 -6.64
CA ASP A 146 4.80 -17.83 -7.82
C ASP A 146 4.02 -16.49 -7.82
N MET A 147 3.47 -16.09 -6.67
CA MET A 147 2.79 -14.80 -6.53
C MET A 147 3.76 -13.63 -6.73
N TYR A 148 4.97 -13.73 -6.17
CA TYR A 148 6.01 -12.73 -6.36
C TYR A 148 6.42 -12.59 -7.83
N SER A 149 6.73 -13.73 -8.48
CA SER A 149 7.14 -13.75 -9.89
C SER A 149 6.04 -13.18 -10.78
N TYR A 150 4.79 -13.55 -10.51
CA TYR A 150 3.62 -13.04 -11.24
C TYR A 150 3.49 -11.50 -11.09
N ALA A 151 3.70 -10.97 -9.88
CA ALA A 151 3.65 -9.51 -9.66
C ALA A 151 4.72 -8.79 -10.49
N ALA A 152 5.96 -9.29 -10.47
CA ALA A 152 7.06 -8.68 -11.22
C ALA A 152 6.75 -8.65 -12.74
N GLU A 153 6.34 -9.79 -13.31
CA GLU A 153 6.01 -9.88 -14.73
C GLU A 153 4.80 -9.01 -15.11
N MET A 154 3.75 -9.00 -14.28
CA MET A 154 2.54 -8.25 -14.57
C MET A 154 2.83 -6.74 -14.50
N LEU A 155 3.44 -6.27 -13.43
CA LEU A 155 3.73 -4.85 -13.23
C LEU A 155 4.67 -4.31 -14.31
N GLU A 156 5.65 -5.11 -14.76
CA GLU A 156 6.52 -4.74 -15.88
C GLU A 156 5.71 -4.52 -17.18
N ARG A 157 4.74 -5.39 -17.49
CA ARG A 157 3.84 -5.24 -18.65
C ARG A 157 3.00 -3.95 -18.60
N TYR A 158 2.70 -3.46 -17.39
CA TYR A 158 2.00 -2.19 -17.18
C TYR A 158 2.95 -0.98 -17.05
N GLY A 159 4.26 -1.19 -17.30
CA GLY A 159 5.26 -0.14 -17.35
C GLY A 159 5.92 0.20 -16.02
N TYR A 160 5.59 -0.49 -14.94
CA TYR A 160 6.28 -0.34 -13.67
C TYR A 160 7.64 -1.03 -13.70
N LYS A 161 8.68 -0.34 -13.22
CA LYS A 161 10.03 -0.90 -13.08
C LYS A 161 10.27 -1.33 -11.65
N GLN A 162 10.64 -2.59 -11.47
CA GLN A 162 11.15 -3.06 -10.20
C GLN A 162 12.55 -2.47 -9.97
N TYR A 163 12.79 -1.85 -8.82
CA TYR A 163 14.08 -1.26 -8.47
C TYR A 163 14.69 -1.85 -7.18
N GLU A 164 13.88 -2.58 -6.40
CA GLU A 164 14.30 -3.44 -5.30
C GLU A 164 13.29 -4.58 -5.14
N ILE A 165 13.48 -5.47 -4.14
CA ILE A 165 12.71 -6.72 -4.03
C ILE A 165 11.19 -6.49 -4.02
N SER A 166 10.71 -5.51 -3.28
CA SER A 166 9.27 -5.29 -3.05
C SER A 166 8.69 -4.12 -3.79
N ASN A 167 9.51 -3.24 -4.38
CA ASN A 167 9.07 -1.93 -4.84
C ASN A 167 9.15 -1.76 -6.35
N PHE A 168 8.07 -1.21 -6.89
CA PHE A 168 7.85 -0.98 -8.31
C PHE A 168 7.44 0.47 -8.55
N ALA A 169 8.10 1.16 -9.46
CA ALA A 169 7.80 2.55 -9.79
C ALA A 169 7.34 2.69 -11.25
N ALA A 170 6.33 3.52 -11.49
CA ALA A 170 6.01 4.00 -12.82
C ALA A 170 7.16 4.86 -13.37
N PRO A 171 7.37 4.92 -14.70
CA PRO A 171 8.35 5.84 -15.27
C PRO A 171 7.93 7.28 -14.96
N GLY A 172 8.82 8.01 -14.29
CA GLY A 172 8.69 9.43 -13.94
C GLY A 172 9.32 10.33 -14.98
#